data_3aaf7dac2bbde9e6ecd7b3340e383328
#
_entry.id   3aaf7dac2bbde9e6ecd7b3340e383328
#
_cell.length_a   1.000
_cell.length_b   1.000
_cell.length_c   1.000
_cell.angle_alpha   90.00
_cell.angle_beta   90.00
_cell.angle_gamma   90.00
#
_symmetry.space_group_name_H-M   'P 1'
#
loop_
_entity.id
_entity.type
_entity.pdbx_description
1 polymer ?
#
loop_
_entity_poly.entity_id
_entity_poly.type
_entity_poly.pdbx_seq_one_letter_code
_entity_poly.pdbx_strand_id
1 'polypeptide(L)'
;SSTSLDKCGIMPRDKTHYLAPDQNDRSKLRLTLRQAREIIVEVTRIGAYGILMDENRVLLCRLSSQVPGFAGNWTLPGGGIEFGEQPADAMVREVEEETGLRVIPKVIVDAHSLQREFGGRNMHSIRIVYLAEVAGGELRFEQDGTTDRCQWFTEEEARTLPLVELGKEGI
;
A
#
# COMPACT_ATOMS: atom_id res chain seq x y z
N SER A 1 37.45 34.32 -14.51
CA SER A 1 36.12 34.31 -13.91
C SER A 1 35.38 33.07 -14.39
N SER A 2 35.43 32.03 -13.60
CA SER A 2 34.76 30.75 -13.86
C SER A 2 33.53 30.65 -12.94
N THR A 3 32.36 30.69 -13.52
CA THR A 3 31.10 30.38 -12.85
C THR A 3 30.90 28.89 -12.86
N SER A 4 31.00 28.29 -11.69
CA SER A 4 30.63 26.88 -11.41
C SER A 4 29.11 26.74 -11.46
N LEU A 5 28.62 25.88 -12.32
CA LEU A 5 27.21 25.47 -12.36
C LEU A 5 26.99 24.34 -11.34
N ASP A 6 26.23 24.61 -10.28
CA ASP A 6 25.78 23.59 -9.35
C ASP A 6 24.74 22.68 -10.05
N LYS A 7 25.13 21.42 -10.18
CA LYS A 7 24.32 20.35 -10.81
C LYS A 7 23.34 19.73 -9.82
N CYS A 8 22.45 20.51 -9.25
CA CYS A 8 21.30 19.94 -8.56
C CYS A 8 20.12 20.90 -8.73
N GLY A 9 19.24 20.59 -9.66
CA GLY A 9 18.07 21.39 -10.01
C GLY A 9 16.95 21.35 -8.97
N ILE A 10 17.27 21.66 -7.72
CA ILE A 10 16.25 21.85 -6.67
C ILE A 10 15.93 23.35 -6.66
N MET A 11 14.76 23.71 -7.17
CA MET A 11 14.24 25.06 -7.00
C MET A 11 14.12 25.40 -5.50
N PRO A 12 14.54 26.59 -5.08
CA PRO A 12 14.35 27.02 -3.68
C PRO A 12 12.86 27.03 -3.36
N ARG A 13 12.48 26.33 -2.31
CA ARG A 13 11.13 26.42 -1.73
C ARG A 13 10.90 27.86 -1.32
N ASP A 14 9.92 28.50 -1.95
CA ASP A 14 9.43 29.80 -1.54
C ASP A 14 9.03 29.76 -0.07
N LYS A 15 9.75 30.50 0.76
CA LYS A 15 9.38 30.74 2.16
C LYS A 15 8.27 31.76 2.16
N THR A 16 7.06 31.36 1.83
CA THR A 16 5.86 32.15 2.17
C THR A 16 5.86 32.34 3.67
N HIS A 17 6.08 33.58 4.10
CA HIS A 17 5.96 33.97 5.49
C HIS A 17 4.53 33.65 5.97
N TYR A 18 4.41 32.61 6.78
CA TYR A 18 3.18 32.29 7.48
C TYR A 18 2.97 33.39 8.53
N LEU A 19 2.19 34.43 8.18
CA LEU A 19 1.70 35.36 9.15
C LEU A 19 0.62 34.64 9.96
N ALA A 20 0.91 34.40 11.24
CA ALA A 20 -0.05 33.83 12.16
C ALA A 20 -1.32 34.72 12.16
N PRO A 21 -2.53 34.14 12.04
CA PRO A 21 -3.77 34.92 12.04
C PRO A 21 -3.95 35.60 13.37
N ASP A 22 -4.41 36.88 13.33
CA ASP A 22 -4.80 37.65 14.48
C ASP A 22 -5.83 36.86 15.31
N GLN A 23 -5.48 36.54 16.55
CA GLN A 23 -6.28 35.70 17.45
C GLN A 23 -7.59 36.36 17.89
N ASN A 24 -7.81 37.67 17.61
CA ASN A 24 -8.98 38.39 18.02
C ASN A 24 -10.11 38.52 16.97
N ASP A 25 -9.88 38.06 15.73
CA ASP A 25 -10.90 38.08 14.68
C ASP A 25 -11.69 36.78 14.61
N ARG A 26 -12.76 36.70 15.42
CA ARG A 26 -13.66 35.51 15.44
C ARG A 26 -14.33 35.20 14.09
N SER A 27 -14.44 36.18 13.18
CA SER A 27 -15.01 35.95 11.84
C SER A 27 -14.04 35.16 10.95
N LYS A 28 -12.75 35.49 11.04
CA LYS A 28 -11.68 34.75 10.36
C LYS A 28 -11.49 33.35 10.93
N LEU A 29 -11.64 33.20 12.26
CA LEU A 29 -11.59 31.90 12.91
C LEU A 29 -12.71 30.94 12.40
N ARG A 30 -13.93 31.49 12.22
CA ARG A 30 -15.05 30.70 11.66
C ARG A 30 -14.83 30.31 10.20
N LEU A 31 -14.23 31.16 9.37
CA LEU A 31 -13.89 30.87 8.01
C LEU A 31 -12.79 29.78 7.95
N THR A 32 -11.76 29.91 8.80
CA THR A 32 -10.65 28.97 8.89
C THR A 32 -11.11 27.57 9.35
N LEU A 33 -12.06 27.51 10.32
CA LEU A 33 -12.65 26.22 10.75
C LEU A 33 -13.56 25.61 9.69
N ARG A 34 -14.22 26.41 8.85
CA ARG A 34 -15.01 25.92 7.72
C ARG A 34 -14.10 25.40 6.59
N GLN A 35 -13.02 26.12 6.30
CA GLN A 35 -11.99 25.68 5.33
C GLN A 35 -11.22 24.46 5.82
N ALA A 36 -10.95 24.34 7.12
CA ALA A 36 -10.30 23.15 7.70
C ALA A 36 -11.17 21.88 7.59
N ARG A 37 -12.49 22.03 7.45
CA ARG A 37 -13.40 20.89 7.18
C ARG A 37 -13.33 20.39 5.75
N GLU A 38 -12.74 21.13 4.83
CA GLU A 38 -12.60 20.80 3.42
C GLU A 38 -11.16 20.46 3.02
N ILE A 39 -10.23 20.33 3.98
CA ILE A 39 -8.89 19.82 3.66
C ILE A 39 -9.00 18.32 3.42
N ILE A 40 -9.20 17.96 2.18
CA ILE A 40 -9.02 16.58 1.74
C ILE A 40 -7.52 16.29 1.78
N VAL A 41 -7.10 15.44 2.71
CA VAL A 41 -5.70 15.00 2.77
C VAL A 41 -5.49 13.97 1.69
N GLU A 42 -4.67 14.30 0.69
CA GLU A 42 -4.22 13.37 -0.33
C GLU A 42 -3.01 12.59 0.19
N VAL A 43 -3.11 11.27 0.14
CA VAL A 43 -2.04 10.37 0.59
C VAL A 43 -1.72 9.39 -0.52
N THR A 44 -0.49 9.37 -0.98
CA THR A 44 0.01 8.33 -1.88
C THR A 44 0.69 7.24 -1.05
N ARG A 45 0.26 5.99 -1.24
CA ARG A 45 0.88 4.79 -0.68
C ARG A 45 1.38 3.93 -1.82
N ILE A 46 2.62 3.47 -1.72
CA ILE A 46 3.21 2.52 -2.65
C ILE A 46 3.34 1.18 -1.94
N GLY A 47 2.91 0.11 -2.60
CA GLY A 47 3.00 -1.24 -2.06
C GLY A 47 3.49 -2.25 -3.09
N ALA A 48 4.09 -3.33 -2.60
CA ALA A 48 4.59 -4.45 -3.39
C ALA A 48 3.92 -5.76 -2.93
N TYR A 49 3.48 -6.57 -3.89
CA TYR A 49 2.66 -7.75 -3.66
C TYR A 49 3.17 -8.93 -4.48
N GLY A 50 2.92 -10.16 -4.00
CA GLY A 50 3.36 -11.38 -4.65
C GLY A 50 2.22 -12.25 -5.13
N ILE A 51 2.24 -12.66 -6.40
CA ILE A 51 1.49 -13.83 -6.89
C ILE A 51 2.36 -15.06 -6.63
N LEU A 52 1.91 -15.91 -5.73
CA LEU A 52 2.54 -17.16 -5.37
C LEU A 52 1.67 -18.31 -5.86
N MET A 53 2.27 -19.20 -6.65
CA MET A 53 1.58 -20.35 -7.20
C MET A 53 2.21 -21.64 -6.66
N ASP A 54 1.36 -22.60 -6.32
CA ASP A 54 1.73 -23.98 -6.00
C ASP A 54 0.84 -24.93 -6.81
N GLU A 55 1.42 -25.56 -7.82
CA GLU A 55 0.68 -26.31 -8.85
C GLU A 55 -0.39 -25.39 -9.51
N ASN A 56 -1.67 -25.68 -9.28
CA ASN A 56 -2.82 -24.92 -9.79
C ASN A 56 -3.51 -24.09 -8.71
N ARG A 57 -2.79 -23.72 -7.62
CA ARG A 57 -3.34 -22.97 -6.51
C ARG A 57 -2.58 -21.66 -6.36
N VAL A 58 -3.31 -20.59 -6.04
CA VAL A 58 -2.77 -19.29 -5.66
C VAL A 58 -2.87 -19.09 -4.15
N LEU A 59 -1.86 -18.46 -3.54
CA LEU A 59 -1.90 -18.07 -2.16
C LEU A 59 -2.61 -16.73 -2.01
N LEU A 60 -3.65 -16.71 -1.18
CA LEU A 60 -4.34 -15.49 -0.79
C LEU A 60 -4.32 -15.34 0.72
N CYS A 61 -4.28 -14.09 1.19
CA CYS A 61 -4.34 -13.71 2.58
C CYS A 61 -5.64 -12.94 2.87
N ARG A 62 -6.27 -13.24 4.01
CA ARG A 62 -7.53 -12.61 4.42
C ARG A 62 -7.23 -11.38 5.27
N LEU A 63 -7.86 -10.27 4.92
CA LEU A 63 -7.75 -9.01 5.65
C LEU A 63 -8.43 -9.11 7.01
N SER A 64 -7.71 -8.72 8.06
CA SER A 64 -8.15 -8.73 9.44
C SER A 64 -9.11 -7.57 9.74
N SER A 65 -9.65 -7.56 10.96
CA SER A 65 -10.47 -6.45 11.47
C SER A 65 -9.73 -5.13 11.59
N GLN A 66 -8.40 -5.12 11.48
CA GLN A 66 -7.59 -3.90 11.46
C GLN A 66 -7.67 -3.13 10.14
N VAL A 67 -8.29 -3.73 9.10
CA VAL A 67 -8.54 -3.07 7.81
C VAL A 67 -10.04 -2.75 7.67
N PRO A 68 -10.52 -1.62 8.24
CA PRO A 68 -11.94 -1.29 8.25
C PRO A 68 -12.52 -1.20 6.85
N GLY A 69 -13.71 -1.79 6.65
CA GLY A 69 -14.39 -1.83 5.34
C GLY A 69 -13.93 -2.94 4.40
N PHE A 70 -12.84 -3.66 4.74
CA PHE A 70 -12.33 -4.79 3.96
C PHE A 70 -12.09 -6.05 4.78
N ALA A 71 -12.38 -6.01 6.07
CA ALA A 71 -12.26 -7.18 6.95
C ALA A 71 -12.98 -8.39 6.36
N GLY A 72 -12.30 -9.54 6.32
CA GLY A 72 -12.80 -10.79 5.77
C GLY A 72 -12.63 -10.95 4.25
N ASN A 73 -12.24 -9.91 3.53
CA ASN A 73 -11.91 -10.01 2.11
C ASN A 73 -10.51 -10.61 1.92
N TRP A 74 -10.30 -11.22 0.76
CA TRP A 74 -9.02 -11.84 0.40
C TRP A 74 -8.24 -10.98 -0.57
N THR A 75 -6.92 -11.02 -0.47
CA THR A 75 -5.96 -10.24 -1.26
C THR A 75 -4.71 -11.06 -1.55
N LEU A 76 -3.85 -10.59 -2.45
CA LEU A 76 -2.47 -11.10 -2.58
C LEU A 76 -1.67 -10.76 -1.31
N PRO A 77 -0.73 -11.61 -0.87
CA PRO A 77 0.21 -11.28 0.18
C PRO A 77 1.14 -10.16 -0.25
N GLY A 78 1.51 -9.30 0.70
CA GLY A 78 2.36 -8.14 0.47
C GLY A 78 1.81 -6.87 1.11
N GLY A 79 2.58 -5.79 1.05
CA GLY A 79 2.23 -4.57 1.77
C GLY A 79 2.99 -3.33 1.36
N GLY A 80 3.17 -2.41 2.29
CA GLY A 80 3.78 -1.11 2.04
C GLY A 80 5.29 -1.20 1.84
N ILE A 81 5.80 -0.40 0.91
CA ILE A 81 7.24 -0.20 0.75
C ILE A 81 7.70 0.81 1.79
N GLU A 82 8.72 0.47 2.58
CA GLU A 82 9.33 1.36 3.55
C GLU A 82 10.26 2.38 2.89
N PHE A 83 10.56 3.45 3.62
CA PHE A 83 11.43 4.51 3.09
C PHE A 83 12.84 3.98 2.81
N GLY A 84 13.25 4.04 1.53
CA GLY A 84 14.57 3.56 1.06
C GLY A 84 14.61 2.07 0.70
N GLU A 85 13.51 1.34 0.89
CA GLU A 85 13.39 -0.07 0.54
C GLU A 85 13.16 -0.25 -0.96
N GLN A 86 13.72 -1.30 -1.56
CA GLN A 86 13.42 -1.67 -2.93
C GLN A 86 12.07 -2.41 -2.99
N PRO A 87 11.28 -2.23 -4.06
CA PRO A 87 9.97 -2.88 -4.17
C PRO A 87 10.01 -4.42 -4.05
N ALA A 88 11.04 -5.05 -4.62
CA ALA A 88 11.22 -6.50 -4.53
C ALA A 88 11.50 -6.96 -3.09
N ASP A 89 12.33 -6.20 -2.35
CA ASP A 89 12.68 -6.52 -0.97
C ASP A 89 11.46 -6.35 -0.05
N ALA A 90 10.66 -5.29 -0.27
CA ALA A 90 9.40 -5.07 0.43
C ALA A 90 8.43 -6.23 0.24
N MET A 91 8.25 -6.70 -1.00
CA MET A 91 7.40 -7.85 -1.29
C MET A 91 7.88 -9.10 -0.57
N VAL A 92 9.20 -9.38 -0.57
CA VAL A 92 9.77 -10.54 0.13
C VAL A 92 9.53 -10.45 1.63
N ARG A 93 9.81 -9.30 2.25
CA ARG A 93 9.61 -9.06 3.68
C ARG A 93 8.14 -9.25 4.10
N GLU A 94 7.24 -8.57 3.41
CA GLU A 94 5.79 -8.61 3.71
C GLU A 94 5.23 -10.03 3.54
N VAL A 95 5.61 -10.75 2.47
CA VAL A 95 5.20 -12.14 2.25
C VAL A 95 5.68 -13.02 3.40
N GLU A 96 6.94 -12.87 3.84
CA GLU A 96 7.47 -13.68 4.95
C GLU A 96 6.77 -13.35 6.27
N GLU A 97 6.49 -12.06 6.55
CA GLU A 97 5.78 -11.61 7.75
C GLU A 97 4.36 -12.16 7.81
N GLU A 98 3.59 -12.02 6.71
CA GLU A 98 2.19 -12.43 6.65
C GLU A 98 2.01 -13.95 6.55
N THR A 99 2.91 -14.66 5.86
CA THR A 99 2.71 -16.05 5.49
C THR A 99 3.71 -17.05 6.07
N GLY A 100 4.86 -16.57 6.55
CA GLY A 100 5.99 -17.41 6.96
C GLY A 100 6.74 -18.07 5.81
N LEU A 101 6.36 -17.79 4.56
CA LEU A 101 7.02 -18.34 3.39
C LEU A 101 8.17 -17.44 2.94
N ARG A 102 9.30 -18.04 2.61
CA ARG A 102 10.42 -17.38 1.95
C ARG A 102 10.24 -17.46 0.45
N VAL A 103 10.36 -16.34 -0.24
CA VAL A 103 10.08 -16.24 -1.68
C VAL A 103 11.22 -15.58 -2.44
N ILE A 104 11.28 -15.88 -3.73
CA ILE A 104 12.22 -15.27 -4.68
C ILE A 104 11.40 -14.54 -5.74
N PRO A 105 11.51 -13.20 -5.85
CA PRO A 105 10.86 -12.43 -6.90
C PRO A 105 11.41 -12.82 -8.27
N LYS A 106 10.55 -12.98 -9.27
CA LYS A 106 10.94 -13.36 -10.63
C LYS A 106 10.76 -12.19 -11.60
N VAL A 107 9.56 -11.70 -11.75
CA VAL A 107 9.22 -10.66 -12.72
C VAL A 107 8.07 -9.81 -12.18
N ILE A 108 8.07 -8.53 -12.54
CA ILE A 108 6.91 -7.66 -12.35
C ILE A 108 5.89 -8.05 -13.41
N VAL A 109 4.69 -8.45 -12.98
CA VAL A 109 3.59 -8.82 -13.87
C VAL A 109 2.60 -7.69 -14.06
N ASP A 110 2.49 -6.78 -13.08
CA ASP A 110 1.64 -5.60 -13.19
C ASP A 110 2.15 -4.45 -12.32
N ALA A 111 1.82 -3.23 -12.74
CA ALA A 111 2.01 -2.01 -11.97
C ALA A 111 0.86 -1.06 -12.28
N HIS A 112 -0.04 -0.88 -11.32
CA HIS A 112 -1.22 -0.05 -11.49
C HIS A 112 -1.48 0.86 -10.29
N SER A 113 -2.43 1.77 -10.44
CA SER A 113 -2.85 2.62 -9.34
C SER A 113 -4.35 2.60 -9.13
N LEU A 114 -4.75 2.74 -7.88
CA LEU A 114 -6.14 2.85 -7.48
C LEU A 114 -6.31 4.09 -6.60
N GLN A 115 -7.26 4.92 -6.95
CA GLN A 115 -7.66 6.06 -6.13
C GLN A 115 -9.01 5.77 -5.47
N ARG A 116 -9.11 6.02 -4.18
CA ARG A 116 -10.37 5.91 -3.43
C ARG A 116 -10.39 6.86 -2.25
N GLU A 117 -11.57 7.26 -1.85
CA GLU A 117 -11.78 7.96 -0.59
C GLU A 117 -11.87 6.94 0.55
N PHE A 118 -11.09 7.14 1.60
CA PHE A 118 -11.11 6.31 2.79
C PHE A 118 -10.85 7.13 4.04
N GLY A 119 -11.79 7.10 4.99
CA GLY A 119 -11.65 7.83 6.26
C GLY A 119 -11.50 9.35 6.10
N GLY A 120 -12.14 9.96 5.10
CA GLY A 120 -12.03 11.39 4.80
C GLY A 120 -10.69 11.79 4.17
N ARG A 121 -9.97 10.84 3.59
CA ARG A 121 -8.72 11.04 2.85
C ARG A 121 -8.84 10.50 1.44
N ASN A 122 -8.28 11.20 0.46
CA ASN A 122 -8.06 10.64 -0.87
C ASN A 122 -6.79 9.78 -0.84
N MET A 123 -7.00 8.47 -0.90
CA MET A 123 -5.91 7.49 -0.97
C MET A 123 -5.60 7.18 -2.44
N HIS A 124 -4.37 7.43 -2.84
CA HIS A 124 -3.81 6.99 -4.11
C HIS A 124 -2.84 5.84 -3.83
N SER A 125 -3.25 4.61 -4.13
CA SER A 125 -2.44 3.41 -3.93
C SER A 125 -1.77 3.04 -5.23
N ILE A 126 -0.44 3.04 -5.26
CA ILE A 126 0.36 2.47 -6.37
C ILE A 126 0.76 1.07 -5.93
N ARG A 127 0.51 0.09 -6.79
CA ARG A 127 0.75 -1.33 -6.52
C ARG A 127 1.67 -1.91 -7.56
N ILE A 128 2.70 -2.61 -7.10
CA ILE A 128 3.66 -3.32 -7.93
C ILE A 128 3.48 -4.81 -7.62
N VAL A 129 3.10 -5.59 -8.62
CA VAL A 129 2.77 -7.01 -8.46
C VAL A 129 3.87 -7.86 -9.10
N TYR A 130 4.44 -8.75 -8.31
CA TYR A 130 5.47 -9.68 -8.73
C TYR A 130 4.91 -11.09 -8.86
N LEU A 131 5.32 -11.82 -9.88
CA LEU A 131 5.33 -13.28 -9.82
C LEU A 131 6.52 -13.69 -8.97
N ALA A 132 6.29 -14.53 -7.97
CA ALA A 132 7.35 -15.01 -7.08
C ALA A 132 7.25 -16.51 -6.86
N GLU A 133 8.41 -17.13 -6.60
CA GLU A 133 8.54 -18.57 -6.35
C GLU A 133 8.76 -18.80 -4.86
N VAL A 134 8.08 -19.81 -4.32
CA VAL A 134 8.29 -20.23 -2.92
C VAL A 134 9.61 -21.00 -2.84
N ALA A 135 10.54 -20.47 -2.04
CA ALA A 135 11.87 -21.05 -1.81
C ALA A 135 11.96 -21.84 -0.50
N GLY A 136 10.92 -21.81 0.34
CA GLY A 136 10.86 -22.52 1.61
C GLY A 136 10.01 -21.81 2.65
N GLY A 137 10.12 -22.23 3.91
CA GLY A 137 9.29 -21.75 4.99
C GLY A 137 8.10 -22.67 5.24
N GLU A 138 7.31 -22.35 6.25
CA GLU A 138 6.07 -23.06 6.59
C GLU A 138 4.94 -22.04 6.66
N LEU A 139 3.80 -22.37 6.05
CA LEU A 139 2.64 -21.49 6.05
C LEU A 139 2.14 -21.27 7.49
N ARG A 140 2.19 -20.04 7.93
CA ARG A 140 1.70 -19.57 9.23
C ARG A 140 0.95 -18.26 9.03
N PHE A 141 0.24 -17.82 10.05
CA PHE A 141 -0.50 -16.56 9.99
C PHE A 141 0.15 -15.55 10.93
N GLU A 142 0.12 -14.32 10.52
CA GLU A 142 0.47 -13.21 11.40
C GLU A 142 -0.57 -13.09 12.53
N GLN A 143 -0.08 -12.87 13.76
CA GLN A 143 -0.95 -12.53 14.89
C GLN A 143 -0.93 -11.01 15.04
N ASP A 144 -2.13 -10.41 15.11
CA ASP A 144 -2.29 -8.94 15.28
C ASP A 144 -1.83 -8.07 14.10
N GLY A 145 -1.76 -8.61 12.88
CA GLY A 145 -1.45 -7.89 11.64
C GLY A 145 -2.66 -7.45 10.82
N THR A 146 -2.37 -6.91 9.65
CA THR A 146 -3.40 -6.52 8.67
C THR A 146 -4.04 -7.71 7.99
N THR A 147 -3.42 -8.90 8.06
CA THR A 147 -3.96 -10.19 7.63
C THR A 147 -4.09 -11.12 8.83
N ASP A 148 -5.09 -12.00 8.82
CA ASP A 148 -5.36 -12.95 9.91
C ASP A 148 -5.37 -14.41 9.45
N ARG A 149 -5.27 -14.64 8.14
CA ARG A 149 -5.28 -15.99 7.56
C ARG A 149 -4.70 -15.96 6.15
N CYS A 150 -3.85 -16.93 5.80
CA CYS A 150 -3.41 -17.17 4.43
C CYS A 150 -3.70 -18.62 4.05
N GLN A 151 -4.12 -18.86 2.80
CA GLN A 151 -4.53 -20.18 2.33
C GLN A 151 -4.34 -20.30 0.82
N TRP A 152 -4.00 -21.52 0.37
CA TRP A 152 -3.94 -21.88 -1.03
C TRP A 152 -5.33 -22.20 -1.56
N PHE A 153 -5.66 -21.62 -2.73
CA PHE A 153 -6.95 -21.81 -3.40
C PHE A 153 -6.72 -22.18 -4.85
N THR A 154 -7.52 -23.09 -5.36
CA THR A 154 -7.66 -23.26 -6.81
C THR A 154 -8.34 -22.02 -7.41
N GLU A 155 -8.21 -21.81 -8.72
CA GLU A 155 -8.89 -20.73 -9.41
C GLU A 155 -10.41 -20.75 -9.18
N GLU A 156 -11.02 -21.93 -9.23
CA GLU A 156 -12.46 -22.11 -9.01
C GLU A 156 -12.88 -21.70 -7.59
N GLU A 157 -12.14 -22.11 -6.57
CA GLU A 157 -12.38 -21.71 -5.19
C GLU A 157 -12.20 -20.21 -4.99
N ALA A 158 -11.10 -19.66 -5.52
CA ALA A 158 -10.77 -18.24 -5.39
C ALA A 158 -11.85 -17.33 -6.00
N ARG A 159 -12.46 -17.72 -7.12
CA ARG A 159 -13.56 -16.97 -7.77
C ARG A 159 -14.82 -16.86 -6.90
N THR A 160 -14.98 -17.71 -5.88
CA THR A 160 -16.13 -17.68 -4.95
C THR A 160 -15.89 -16.76 -3.74
N LEU A 161 -14.66 -16.31 -3.53
CA LEU A 161 -14.27 -15.53 -2.37
C LEU A 161 -14.63 -14.04 -2.51
N PRO A 162 -14.86 -13.34 -1.41
CA PRO A 162 -14.93 -11.88 -1.40
C PRO A 162 -13.53 -11.31 -1.60
N LEU A 163 -13.15 -11.03 -2.84
CA LEU A 163 -11.83 -10.51 -3.20
C LEU A 163 -11.83 -8.99 -3.25
N VAL A 164 -10.77 -8.38 -2.72
CA VAL A 164 -10.44 -7.01 -3.09
C VAL A 164 -9.88 -6.97 -4.52
N GLU A 165 -9.78 -5.76 -5.11
CA GLU A 165 -9.28 -5.58 -6.48
C GLU A 165 -7.98 -6.32 -6.73
N LEU A 166 -7.01 -6.15 -5.81
CA LEU A 166 -5.71 -6.80 -5.88
C LEU A 166 -5.78 -8.34 -5.81
N GLY A 167 -6.73 -8.91 -5.05
CA GLY A 167 -6.92 -10.36 -4.97
C GLY A 167 -7.39 -10.98 -6.29
N LYS A 168 -8.03 -10.20 -7.16
CA LYS A 168 -8.48 -10.65 -8.48
C LYS A 168 -7.35 -10.79 -9.49
N GLU A 169 -6.23 -10.14 -9.26
CA GLU A 169 -5.06 -10.18 -10.15
C GLU A 169 -4.29 -11.51 -10.06
N GLY A 170 -4.49 -12.26 -8.97
CA GLY A 170 -3.89 -13.58 -8.77
C GLY A 170 -4.68 -14.73 -9.43
N ILE A 171 -5.82 -14.44 -10.03
CA ILE A 171 -6.78 -15.41 -10.57
C ILE A 171 -6.91 -15.20 -12.08
#